data_f1d44a3f558a09fbefeb3f545e0109f6
#
_entry.id   f1d44a3f558a09fbefeb3f545e0109f6
#
_cell.length_a   1.000
_cell.length_b   1.000
_cell.length_c   1.000
_cell.angle_alpha   90.00
_cell.angle_beta   90.00
_cell.angle_gamma   90.00
#
_symmetry.space_group_name_H-M   'P 1'
#
loop_
_entity.id
_entity.type
_entity.pdbx_description
1 polymer ?
#
loop_
_entity_poly.entity_id
_entity_poly.type
_entity_poly.pdbx_seq_one_letter_code
_entity_poly.pdbx_strand_id
1 'polypeptide(L)'
;MIALTLAEIAQIVGGTVGGGPGDVLVIAPAFADSRAVQPGGLFVAVPGERVDGHDFAADTVAAGAVAALVSRPVPVPHVLVDDTVAALGRLARHQVDRLVAAGLVVVGVTGSSGKTSTNDLLAAVLEPLAATVAPAGSLNTEIGVPLTALVTDAGTRHLVVEMGARGVGHIAYLCEVTPPRIGVVLNVGAAHAGEFGSKELTARAKSELVAALPAAADGGVAVLNADDPLVAAMAGVTPARVVTFGLGPDAGVRAEEVRLDPLGRPSFVLRAGDLEPVGVTLPLHGAHHVGNALAAAAVALELGATPAGVAGALATAIPRSRWRMEVVERPDGVTVVNDAYNANPDSVRAALAALVAMANGRRTWAVLGEMAELGAASPAEHEEMGRLARRSGVTRLLVVGAGAHGVHSGALAEGAVDGEGSIVVADVPAALELLTAELRPGDLVLVKASRSGGLERLAEGLLG
;
A
#
# COMPACT_ATOMS: atom_id res chain seq x y z
N MET A 1 -16.64 -9.81 -11.00
CA MET A 1 -16.22 -11.22 -11.22
C MET A 1 -16.96 -11.78 -12.41
N ILE A 2 -16.34 -12.67 -13.20
CA ILE A 2 -17.04 -13.42 -14.25
C ILE A 2 -18.03 -14.40 -13.56
N ALA A 3 -19.26 -14.47 -14.04
CA ALA A 3 -20.27 -15.33 -13.46
C ALA A 3 -19.87 -16.83 -13.55
N LEU A 4 -20.00 -17.54 -12.43
CA LEU A 4 -19.70 -18.99 -12.30
C LEU A 4 -20.76 -19.66 -11.43
N THR A 5 -21.12 -20.89 -11.77
CA THR A 5 -21.92 -21.74 -10.90
C THR A 5 -21.09 -22.31 -9.76
N LEU A 6 -21.73 -22.74 -8.66
CA LEU A 6 -21.01 -23.42 -7.57
C LEU A 6 -20.32 -24.72 -8.03
N ALA A 7 -20.91 -25.44 -8.98
CA ALA A 7 -20.29 -26.64 -9.56
C ALA A 7 -19.00 -26.30 -10.31
N GLU A 8 -18.96 -25.19 -11.11
CA GLU A 8 -17.74 -24.70 -11.78
C GLU A 8 -16.73 -24.26 -10.76
N ILE A 9 -17.13 -23.49 -9.73
CA ILE A 9 -16.22 -23.07 -8.65
C ILE A 9 -15.61 -24.29 -7.96
N ALA A 10 -16.44 -25.29 -7.58
CA ALA A 10 -15.96 -26.51 -6.96
C ALA A 10 -14.91 -27.24 -7.83
N GLN A 11 -15.17 -27.33 -9.15
CA GLN A 11 -14.21 -27.93 -10.08
C GLN A 11 -12.89 -27.15 -10.15
N ILE A 12 -12.95 -25.80 -10.22
CA ILE A 12 -11.76 -24.92 -10.29
C ILE A 12 -10.91 -25.05 -9.03
N VAL A 13 -11.56 -25.05 -7.86
CA VAL A 13 -10.84 -25.05 -6.58
C VAL A 13 -10.53 -26.45 -6.04
N GLY A 14 -10.99 -27.53 -6.72
CA GLY A 14 -10.82 -28.90 -6.26
C GLY A 14 -11.64 -29.21 -5.01
N GLY A 15 -12.86 -28.64 -4.91
CA GLY A 15 -13.77 -28.79 -3.79
C GLY A 15 -15.02 -29.60 -4.12
N THR A 16 -15.95 -29.64 -3.17
CA THR A 16 -17.27 -30.32 -3.33
C THR A 16 -18.41 -29.36 -2.98
N VAL A 17 -19.51 -29.41 -3.75
CA VAL A 17 -20.68 -28.59 -3.45
C VAL A 17 -21.47 -29.24 -2.29
N GLY A 18 -21.91 -28.41 -1.33
CA GLY A 18 -22.76 -28.83 -0.22
C GLY A 18 -23.80 -27.75 0.14
N GLY A 19 -24.78 -28.13 0.96
CA GLY A 19 -25.80 -27.20 1.50
C GLY A 19 -26.76 -26.60 0.48
N GLY A 20 -26.68 -26.96 -0.81
CA GLY A 20 -27.55 -26.44 -1.86
C GLY A 20 -27.23 -27.02 -3.24
N PRO A 21 -27.97 -26.60 -4.30
CA PRO A 21 -27.76 -27.08 -5.65
C PRO A 21 -26.47 -26.47 -6.27
N GLY A 22 -25.84 -27.24 -7.17
CA GLY A 22 -24.59 -26.83 -7.83
C GLY A 22 -24.74 -25.75 -8.92
N ASP A 23 -25.96 -25.48 -9.36
CA ASP A 23 -26.30 -24.47 -10.38
C ASP A 23 -26.53 -23.06 -9.80
N VAL A 24 -26.39 -22.87 -8.49
CA VAL A 24 -26.39 -21.54 -7.87
C VAL A 24 -25.29 -20.66 -8.52
N LEU A 25 -25.71 -19.52 -9.03
CA LEU A 25 -24.82 -18.62 -9.79
C LEU A 25 -24.22 -17.52 -8.90
N VAL A 26 -22.91 -17.44 -8.85
CA VAL A 26 -22.16 -16.35 -8.24
C VAL A 26 -21.91 -15.29 -9.31
N ILE A 27 -22.45 -14.08 -9.13
CA ILE A 27 -22.40 -12.99 -10.12
C ILE A 27 -21.69 -11.72 -9.62
N ALA A 28 -21.41 -11.66 -8.32
CA ALA A 28 -20.70 -10.55 -7.68
C ALA A 28 -19.37 -11.04 -7.07
N PRO A 29 -18.44 -10.12 -6.75
CA PRO A 29 -17.13 -10.48 -6.22
C PRO A 29 -17.16 -11.35 -4.96
N ALA A 30 -16.12 -12.16 -4.77
CA ALA A 30 -15.87 -12.81 -3.50
C ALA A 30 -15.44 -11.80 -2.44
N PHE A 31 -15.76 -12.06 -1.17
CA PHE A 31 -15.42 -11.21 -0.03
C PHE A 31 -15.20 -12.06 1.23
N ALA A 32 -14.37 -11.56 2.16
CA ALA A 32 -14.06 -12.24 3.41
C ALA A 32 -14.52 -11.48 4.68
N ASP A 33 -14.88 -10.20 4.56
CA ASP A 33 -15.42 -9.42 5.68
C ASP A 33 -16.95 -9.58 5.74
N SER A 34 -17.44 -10.28 6.78
CA SER A 34 -18.87 -10.53 6.99
C SER A 34 -19.72 -9.26 7.22
N ARG A 35 -19.07 -8.12 7.52
CA ARG A 35 -19.71 -6.80 7.70
C ARG A 35 -19.91 -6.05 6.37
N ALA A 36 -19.21 -6.47 5.32
CA ALA A 36 -19.23 -5.84 4.00
C ALA A 36 -19.80 -6.82 2.94
N VAL A 37 -21.01 -7.38 3.21
CA VAL A 37 -21.65 -8.37 2.35
C VAL A 37 -21.83 -7.84 0.94
N GLN A 38 -21.47 -8.66 -0.05
CA GLN A 38 -21.67 -8.40 -1.48
C GLN A 38 -22.87 -9.23 -1.97
N PRO A 39 -24.04 -8.61 -2.22
CA PRO A 39 -25.20 -9.34 -2.73
C PRO A 39 -24.87 -10.04 -4.06
N GLY A 40 -25.20 -11.32 -4.15
CA GLY A 40 -24.83 -12.15 -5.32
C GLY A 40 -23.40 -12.68 -5.30
N GLY A 41 -22.60 -12.35 -4.28
CA GLY A 41 -21.19 -12.73 -4.15
C GLY A 41 -20.97 -14.04 -3.39
N LEU A 42 -19.70 -14.45 -3.33
CA LEU A 42 -19.22 -15.62 -2.62
C LEU A 42 -18.53 -15.20 -1.31
N PHE A 43 -19.07 -15.59 -0.18
CA PHE A 43 -18.40 -15.38 1.10
C PHE A 43 -17.25 -16.37 1.28
N VAL A 44 -16.05 -15.91 1.63
CA VAL A 44 -14.89 -16.76 1.92
C VAL A 44 -14.69 -16.84 3.42
N ALA A 45 -14.97 -18.00 4.00
CA ALA A 45 -14.81 -18.25 5.42
C ALA A 45 -13.33 -18.53 5.74
N VAL A 46 -12.61 -17.50 6.17
CA VAL A 46 -11.21 -17.62 6.57
C VAL A 46 -11.14 -17.87 8.08
N PRO A 47 -10.45 -18.94 8.52
CA PRO A 47 -10.15 -19.14 9.94
C PRO A 47 -9.19 -18.06 10.41
N GLY A 48 -9.58 -17.26 11.40
CA GLY A 48 -8.73 -16.23 12.01
C GLY A 48 -8.28 -16.62 13.41
N GLU A 49 -7.27 -15.94 13.93
CA GLU A 49 -6.71 -16.20 15.29
C GLU A 49 -7.73 -15.96 16.41
N ARG A 50 -8.67 -15.05 16.26
CA ARG A 50 -9.64 -14.65 17.28
C ARG A 50 -11.06 -15.05 16.95
N VAL A 51 -11.38 -15.19 15.67
CA VAL A 51 -12.74 -15.41 15.17
C VAL A 51 -12.66 -16.30 13.94
N ASP A 52 -13.52 -17.33 13.88
CA ASP A 52 -13.64 -18.22 12.72
C ASP A 52 -14.68 -17.67 11.73
N GLY A 53 -14.26 -17.39 10.50
CA GLY A 53 -15.14 -16.90 9.43
C GLY A 53 -16.34 -17.82 9.14
N HIS A 54 -16.23 -19.13 9.40
CA HIS A 54 -17.32 -20.09 9.19
C HIS A 54 -18.56 -19.79 10.04
N ASP A 55 -18.37 -19.19 11.21
CA ASP A 55 -19.47 -18.85 12.11
C ASP A 55 -20.41 -17.78 11.54
N PHE A 56 -19.94 -17.01 10.54
CA PHE A 56 -20.70 -15.96 9.86
C PHE A 56 -21.31 -16.41 8.52
N ALA A 57 -21.05 -17.64 8.05
CA ALA A 57 -21.50 -18.08 6.72
C ALA A 57 -23.02 -18.02 6.56
N ALA A 58 -23.78 -18.42 7.59
CA ALA A 58 -25.24 -18.36 7.55
C ALA A 58 -25.76 -16.91 7.50
N ASP A 59 -25.21 -16.03 8.32
CA ASP A 59 -25.62 -14.62 8.39
C ASP A 59 -25.29 -13.87 7.10
N THR A 60 -24.12 -14.14 6.49
CA THR A 60 -23.74 -13.51 5.23
C THR A 60 -24.60 -13.95 4.06
N VAL A 61 -25.00 -15.22 4.02
CA VAL A 61 -25.96 -15.70 3.00
C VAL A 61 -27.34 -15.11 3.26
N ALA A 62 -27.82 -15.03 4.50
CA ALA A 62 -29.07 -14.36 4.83
C ALA A 62 -29.05 -12.86 4.47
N ALA A 63 -27.89 -12.21 4.51
CA ALA A 63 -27.68 -10.81 4.12
C ALA A 63 -27.46 -10.58 2.61
N GLY A 64 -27.47 -11.67 1.78
CA GLY A 64 -27.47 -11.53 0.33
C GLY A 64 -26.31 -12.21 -0.42
N ALA A 65 -25.30 -12.79 0.24
CA ALA A 65 -24.36 -13.69 -0.42
C ALA A 65 -25.11 -14.93 -0.94
N VAL A 66 -24.68 -15.48 -2.08
CA VAL A 66 -25.40 -16.66 -2.65
C VAL A 66 -24.84 -17.98 -2.15
N ALA A 67 -23.60 -17.98 -1.68
CA ALA A 67 -22.92 -19.16 -1.16
C ALA A 67 -21.67 -18.79 -0.35
N ALA A 68 -21.04 -19.80 0.27
CA ALA A 68 -19.78 -19.66 0.98
C ALA A 68 -18.71 -20.64 0.45
N LEU A 69 -17.43 -20.24 0.48
CA LEU A 69 -16.25 -21.07 0.33
C LEU A 69 -15.77 -21.42 1.75
N VAL A 70 -15.73 -22.70 2.10
CA VAL A 70 -15.55 -23.15 3.50
C VAL A 70 -14.60 -24.33 3.61
N SER A 71 -13.95 -24.51 4.77
CA SER A 71 -13.14 -25.70 5.07
C SER A 71 -13.81 -26.68 6.05
N ARG A 72 -15.03 -26.39 6.50
CA ARG A 72 -15.94 -27.31 7.22
C ARG A 72 -17.38 -27.12 6.77
N PRO A 73 -18.23 -28.12 6.81
CA PRO A 73 -19.64 -28.02 6.39
C PRO A 73 -20.37 -26.90 7.16
N VAL A 74 -21.21 -26.16 6.43
CA VAL A 74 -22.12 -25.13 6.96
C VAL A 74 -23.56 -25.33 6.44
N PRO A 75 -24.61 -24.81 7.13
CA PRO A 75 -26.03 -25.08 6.77
C PRO A 75 -26.55 -24.17 5.63
N VAL A 76 -25.67 -23.69 4.74
CA VAL A 76 -26.03 -22.85 3.57
C VAL A 76 -25.33 -23.37 2.31
N PRO A 77 -25.74 -22.96 1.10
CA PRO A 77 -25.02 -23.32 -0.11
C PRO A 77 -23.52 -22.99 0.01
N HIS A 78 -22.66 -23.98 -0.23
CA HIS A 78 -21.22 -23.81 -0.08
C HIS A 78 -20.40 -24.71 -1.00
N VAL A 79 -19.13 -24.31 -1.19
CA VAL A 79 -18.09 -25.18 -1.73
C VAL A 79 -17.13 -25.52 -0.57
N LEU A 80 -17.03 -26.80 -0.26
CA LEU A 80 -16.16 -27.35 0.77
C LEU A 80 -14.80 -27.69 0.17
N VAL A 81 -13.73 -27.19 0.77
CA VAL A 81 -12.33 -27.37 0.40
C VAL A 81 -11.48 -27.67 1.63
N ASP A 82 -10.25 -28.15 1.45
CA ASP A 82 -9.33 -28.37 2.57
C ASP A 82 -8.78 -27.04 3.15
N ASP A 83 -8.51 -26.05 2.28
CA ASP A 83 -7.96 -24.74 2.62
C ASP A 83 -8.65 -23.65 1.79
N THR A 84 -9.36 -22.76 2.47
CA THR A 84 -10.14 -21.68 1.84
C THR A 84 -9.24 -20.60 1.22
N VAL A 85 -8.06 -20.33 1.78
CA VAL A 85 -7.12 -19.32 1.25
C VAL A 85 -6.47 -19.83 -0.04
N ALA A 86 -6.01 -21.08 -0.04
CA ALA A 86 -5.46 -21.70 -1.23
C ALA A 86 -6.52 -21.85 -2.34
N ALA A 87 -7.77 -22.19 -1.98
CA ALA A 87 -8.90 -22.28 -2.91
C ALA A 87 -9.25 -20.90 -3.51
N LEU A 88 -9.26 -19.85 -2.69
CA LEU A 88 -9.45 -18.47 -3.13
C LEU A 88 -8.37 -18.06 -4.16
N GLY A 89 -7.10 -18.41 -3.92
CA GLY A 89 -6.01 -18.20 -4.85
C GLY A 89 -6.23 -18.89 -6.20
N ARG A 90 -6.67 -20.19 -6.18
CA ARG A 90 -7.00 -20.95 -7.41
C ARG A 90 -8.15 -20.31 -8.20
N LEU A 91 -9.18 -19.84 -7.50
CA LEU A 91 -10.32 -19.17 -8.14
C LEU A 91 -9.89 -17.86 -8.80
N ALA A 92 -9.08 -17.04 -8.11
CA ALA A 92 -8.54 -15.81 -8.64
C ALA A 92 -7.64 -16.06 -9.84
N ARG A 93 -6.74 -17.05 -9.76
CA ARG A 93 -5.88 -17.44 -10.89
C ARG A 93 -6.72 -17.83 -12.12
N HIS A 94 -7.74 -18.65 -11.97
CA HIS A 94 -8.62 -19.02 -13.07
C HIS A 94 -9.26 -17.79 -13.74
N GLN A 95 -9.74 -16.84 -12.94
CA GLN A 95 -10.33 -15.60 -13.47
C GLN A 95 -9.30 -14.76 -14.22
N VAL A 96 -8.11 -14.57 -13.62
CA VAL A 96 -7.02 -13.79 -14.24
C VAL A 96 -6.59 -14.41 -15.57
N ASP A 97 -6.38 -15.74 -15.63
CA ASP A 97 -5.97 -16.44 -16.86
C ASP A 97 -7.00 -16.21 -17.99
N ARG A 98 -8.30 -16.30 -17.68
CA ARG A 98 -9.37 -16.03 -18.65
C ARG A 98 -9.34 -14.60 -19.16
N LEU A 99 -9.10 -13.63 -18.27
CA LEU A 99 -9.10 -12.21 -18.64
C LEU A 99 -7.81 -11.81 -19.34
N VAL A 100 -6.66 -12.38 -18.98
CA VAL A 100 -5.39 -12.17 -19.70
C VAL A 100 -5.52 -12.65 -21.14
N ALA A 101 -6.15 -13.80 -21.39
CA ALA A 101 -6.45 -14.26 -22.74
C ALA A 101 -7.39 -13.30 -23.51
N ALA A 102 -8.18 -12.47 -22.78
CA ALA A 102 -9.03 -11.43 -23.35
C ALA A 102 -8.39 -10.01 -23.37
N GLY A 103 -7.09 -9.90 -23.01
CA GLY A 103 -6.31 -8.67 -23.09
C GLY A 103 -6.15 -7.91 -21.77
N LEU A 104 -6.46 -8.51 -20.62
CA LEU A 104 -6.12 -7.91 -19.31
C LEU A 104 -4.60 -7.84 -19.14
N VAL A 105 -4.11 -6.70 -18.66
CA VAL A 105 -2.74 -6.50 -18.23
C VAL A 105 -2.70 -6.44 -16.70
N VAL A 106 -1.92 -7.32 -16.09
CA VAL A 106 -1.66 -7.32 -14.65
C VAL A 106 -0.38 -6.55 -14.36
N VAL A 107 -0.45 -5.58 -13.44
CA VAL A 107 0.66 -4.78 -12.93
C VAL A 107 0.87 -5.14 -11.46
N GLY A 108 1.98 -5.79 -11.15
CA GLY A 108 2.39 -6.08 -9.77
C GLY A 108 3.26 -4.97 -9.19
N VAL A 109 3.01 -4.54 -7.96
CA VAL A 109 3.80 -3.49 -7.29
C VAL A 109 4.32 -3.99 -5.96
N THR A 110 5.65 -3.92 -5.74
CA THR A 110 6.26 -4.20 -4.45
C THR A 110 7.25 -3.11 -4.03
N GLY A 111 7.64 -3.13 -2.77
CA GLY A 111 8.57 -2.18 -2.16
C GLY A 111 8.46 -2.23 -0.63
N SER A 112 9.42 -1.71 0.07
CA SER A 112 9.37 -1.57 1.53
C SER A 112 8.42 -0.44 1.96
N SER A 113 8.35 0.64 1.16
CA SER A 113 7.45 1.78 1.35
C SER A 113 6.88 2.24 0.01
N GLY A 114 5.83 3.07 0.02
CA GLY A 114 5.26 3.71 -1.16
C GLY A 114 4.30 2.85 -1.99
N LYS A 115 4.15 1.54 -1.74
CA LYS A 115 3.31 0.63 -2.53
C LYS A 115 1.87 1.14 -2.73
N THR A 116 1.18 1.41 -1.64
CA THR A 116 -0.24 1.86 -1.68
C THR A 116 -0.40 3.21 -2.37
N SER A 117 0.50 4.18 -2.06
CA SER A 117 0.48 5.48 -2.74
C SER A 117 0.78 5.36 -4.24
N THR A 118 1.68 4.45 -4.63
CA THR A 118 1.93 4.15 -6.05
C THR A 118 0.73 3.47 -6.69
N ASN A 119 0.03 2.57 -5.98
CA ASN A 119 -1.20 1.96 -6.46
C ASN A 119 -2.29 3.01 -6.74
N ASP A 120 -2.46 3.99 -5.83
CA ASP A 120 -3.41 5.10 -6.02
C ASP A 120 -3.03 5.97 -7.24
N LEU A 121 -1.73 6.25 -7.43
CA LEU A 121 -1.23 6.98 -8.60
C LEU A 121 -1.36 6.18 -9.90
N LEU A 122 -1.13 4.86 -9.87
CA LEU A 122 -1.38 3.97 -11.01
C LEU A 122 -2.85 3.98 -11.40
N ALA A 123 -3.76 3.94 -10.44
CA ALA A 123 -5.19 4.11 -10.72
C ALA A 123 -5.46 5.41 -11.47
N ALA A 124 -4.92 6.54 -10.98
CA ALA A 124 -5.12 7.85 -11.60
C ALA A 124 -4.61 7.91 -13.04
N VAL A 125 -3.45 7.33 -13.36
CA VAL A 125 -2.86 7.40 -14.71
C VAL A 125 -3.39 6.33 -15.68
N LEU A 126 -3.93 5.20 -15.17
CA LEU A 126 -4.40 4.10 -16.02
C LEU A 126 -5.91 4.17 -16.32
N GLU A 127 -6.74 4.69 -15.41
CA GLU A 127 -8.18 4.82 -15.63
C GLU A 127 -8.55 5.66 -16.87
N PRO A 128 -7.82 6.75 -17.21
CA PRO A 128 -8.05 7.47 -18.45
C PRO A 128 -7.72 6.67 -19.72
N LEU A 129 -6.90 5.63 -19.64
CA LEU A 129 -6.53 4.78 -20.77
C LEU A 129 -7.56 3.68 -21.01
N ALA A 130 -7.98 2.99 -19.94
CA ALA A 130 -8.98 1.92 -20.01
C ALA A 130 -9.50 1.53 -18.62
N ALA A 131 -10.58 0.74 -18.59
CA ALA A 131 -11.16 0.23 -17.36
C ALA A 131 -10.10 -0.47 -16.49
N THR A 132 -9.87 0.06 -15.30
CA THR A 132 -8.80 -0.33 -14.39
C THR A 132 -9.35 -0.74 -13.03
N VAL A 133 -8.88 -1.87 -12.50
CA VAL A 133 -9.09 -2.27 -11.12
C VAL A 133 -7.78 -2.04 -10.35
N ALA A 134 -7.82 -1.10 -9.42
CA ALA A 134 -6.73 -0.77 -8.49
C ALA A 134 -7.39 -0.45 -7.14
N PRO A 135 -7.37 -1.38 -6.17
CA PRO A 135 -8.12 -1.24 -4.93
C PRO A 135 -7.51 -0.17 -4.04
N ALA A 136 -8.38 0.57 -3.32
CA ALA A 136 -7.94 1.41 -2.23
C ALA A 136 -7.47 0.57 -1.04
N GLY A 137 -6.50 1.07 -0.30
CA GLY A 137 -5.94 0.38 0.86
C GLY A 137 -4.89 -0.66 0.50
N SER A 138 -4.42 -1.41 1.51
CA SER A 138 -3.30 -2.35 1.37
C SER A 138 -3.81 -3.79 1.33
N LEU A 139 -4.40 -4.21 0.21
CA LEU A 139 -4.84 -5.58 -0.06
C LEU A 139 -3.71 -6.40 -0.71
N ASN A 140 -2.62 -6.64 0.03
CA ASN A 140 -1.33 -7.11 -0.49
C ASN A 140 -0.90 -8.50 0.00
N THR A 141 -1.84 -9.26 0.56
CA THR A 141 -1.61 -10.59 1.15
C THR A 141 -2.25 -11.70 0.31
N GLU A 142 -2.05 -12.94 0.73
CA GLU A 142 -2.64 -14.17 0.18
C GLU A 142 -4.18 -14.20 0.19
N ILE A 143 -4.81 -13.26 0.89
CA ILE A 143 -6.26 -13.05 0.87
C ILE A 143 -6.59 -11.81 0.04
N GLY A 144 -5.87 -10.70 0.26
CA GLY A 144 -6.18 -9.41 -0.36
C GLY A 144 -5.98 -9.39 -1.88
N VAL A 145 -4.88 -9.98 -2.37
CA VAL A 145 -4.58 -10.05 -3.81
C VAL A 145 -5.61 -10.87 -4.58
N PRO A 146 -5.98 -12.09 -4.16
CA PRO A 146 -7.07 -12.85 -4.81
C PRO A 146 -8.40 -12.11 -4.80
N LEU A 147 -8.80 -11.52 -3.67
CA LEU A 147 -10.05 -10.75 -3.59
C LEU A 147 -10.05 -9.58 -4.57
N THR A 148 -8.92 -8.87 -4.69
CA THR A 148 -8.73 -7.80 -5.68
C THR A 148 -8.90 -8.32 -7.12
N ALA A 149 -8.27 -9.46 -7.45
CA ALA A 149 -8.39 -10.06 -8.77
C ALA A 149 -9.83 -10.45 -9.10
N LEU A 150 -10.59 -10.93 -8.12
CA LEU A 150 -11.98 -11.34 -8.30
C LEU A 150 -12.96 -10.15 -8.46
N VAL A 151 -12.53 -8.91 -8.27
CA VAL A 151 -13.33 -7.73 -8.63
C VAL A 151 -13.36 -7.51 -10.14
N THR A 152 -12.33 -7.95 -10.89
CA THR A 152 -12.24 -7.76 -12.35
C THR A 152 -13.39 -8.43 -13.10
N ASP A 153 -13.73 -7.91 -14.27
CA ASP A 153 -14.75 -8.42 -15.17
C ASP A 153 -14.27 -8.40 -16.65
N ALA A 154 -15.13 -8.79 -17.57
CA ALA A 154 -14.81 -8.83 -19.01
C ALA A 154 -14.46 -7.46 -19.62
N GLY A 155 -14.89 -6.37 -18.99
CA GLY A 155 -14.57 -4.99 -19.40
C GLY A 155 -13.21 -4.51 -18.90
N THR A 156 -12.68 -5.11 -17.84
CA THR A 156 -11.42 -4.69 -17.20
C THR A 156 -10.23 -4.92 -18.14
N ARG A 157 -9.36 -3.91 -18.25
CA ARG A 157 -8.13 -3.97 -19.08
C ARG A 157 -6.86 -3.88 -18.26
N HIS A 158 -6.90 -3.24 -17.10
CA HIS A 158 -5.76 -3.16 -16.20
C HIS A 158 -6.16 -3.67 -14.81
N LEU A 159 -5.32 -4.53 -14.24
CA LEU A 159 -5.41 -4.96 -12.85
C LEU A 159 -4.11 -4.58 -12.16
N VAL A 160 -4.18 -3.69 -11.18
CA VAL A 160 -3.04 -3.32 -10.34
C VAL A 160 -3.15 -4.06 -9.02
N VAL A 161 -2.10 -4.79 -8.65
CA VAL A 161 -2.03 -5.55 -7.40
C VAL A 161 -0.80 -5.14 -6.58
N GLU A 162 -1.04 -4.76 -5.35
CA GLU A 162 0.02 -4.56 -4.37
C GLU A 162 0.48 -5.92 -3.84
N MET A 163 1.78 -6.23 -3.92
CA MET A 163 2.36 -7.49 -3.48
C MET A 163 3.25 -7.28 -2.26
N GLY A 164 2.73 -7.66 -1.09
CA GLY A 164 3.44 -7.64 0.18
C GLY A 164 4.22 -8.93 0.42
N ALA A 165 5.24 -8.86 1.28
CA ALA A 165 5.97 -10.05 1.70
C ALA A 165 6.36 -9.96 3.18
N ARG A 166 6.24 -11.07 3.88
CA ARG A 166 6.79 -11.32 5.22
C ARG A 166 7.97 -12.29 5.16
N GLY A 167 8.29 -12.85 3.99
CA GLY A 167 9.36 -13.83 3.79
C GLY A 167 9.61 -14.10 2.32
N VAL A 168 10.69 -14.83 2.03
CA VAL A 168 10.98 -15.36 0.68
C VAL A 168 9.91 -16.40 0.32
N GLY A 169 9.44 -16.37 -0.94
CA GLY A 169 8.37 -17.22 -1.45
C GLY A 169 6.98 -16.58 -1.45
N HIS A 170 6.76 -15.52 -0.64
CA HIS A 170 5.44 -14.89 -0.56
C HIS A 170 5.06 -14.15 -1.85
N ILE A 171 5.97 -13.35 -2.43
CA ILE A 171 5.70 -12.64 -3.68
C ILE A 171 5.62 -13.63 -4.85
N ALA A 172 6.44 -14.68 -4.85
CA ALA A 172 6.36 -15.73 -5.85
C ALA A 172 4.95 -16.36 -5.86
N TYR A 173 4.40 -16.71 -4.69
CA TYR A 173 3.02 -17.21 -4.57
C TYR A 173 1.98 -16.20 -5.10
N LEU A 174 2.11 -14.90 -4.77
CA LEU A 174 1.19 -13.89 -5.27
C LEU A 174 1.28 -13.74 -6.80
N CYS A 175 2.47 -13.89 -7.38
CA CYS A 175 2.68 -13.94 -8.83
C CYS A 175 2.07 -15.19 -9.46
N GLU A 176 2.04 -16.34 -8.77
CA GLU A 176 1.32 -17.52 -9.24
C GLU A 176 -0.19 -17.30 -9.27
N VAL A 177 -0.74 -16.58 -8.29
CA VAL A 177 -2.17 -16.24 -8.21
C VAL A 177 -2.57 -15.19 -9.25
N THR A 178 -1.76 -14.15 -9.41
CA THR A 178 -2.00 -13.03 -10.35
C THR A 178 -0.75 -12.77 -11.18
N PRO A 179 -0.47 -13.57 -12.24
CA PRO A 179 0.74 -13.44 -13.04
C PRO A 179 0.88 -12.03 -13.63
N PRO A 180 1.89 -11.24 -13.19
CA PRO A 180 2.06 -9.90 -13.70
C PRO A 180 2.75 -9.91 -15.07
N ARG A 181 2.31 -9.04 -15.98
CA ARG A 181 3.05 -8.69 -17.19
C ARG A 181 4.03 -7.55 -16.92
N ILE A 182 3.68 -6.64 -16.02
CA ILE A 182 4.53 -5.52 -15.60
C ILE A 182 4.77 -5.66 -14.10
N GLY A 183 6.04 -5.64 -13.68
CA GLY A 183 6.44 -5.69 -12.27
C GLY A 183 7.16 -4.42 -11.86
N VAL A 184 6.69 -3.75 -10.81
CA VAL A 184 7.26 -2.50 -10.29
C VAL A 184 7.93 -2.75 -8.95
N VAL A 185 9.21 -2.41 -8.81
CA VAL A 185 9.92 -2.47 -7.54
C VAL A 185 10.36 -1.07 -7.13
N LEU A 186 9.79 -0.58 -6.01
CA LEU A 186 9.96 0.80 -5.58
C LEU A 186 11.25 1.02 -4.78
N ASN A 187 11.50 0.18 -3.79
CA ASN A 187 12.65 0.32 -2.89
C ASN A 187 12.85 -0.92 -2.01
N VAL A 188 14.07 -1.05 -1.45
CA VAL A 188 14.45 -2.03 -0.45
C VAL A 188 14.91 -1.29 0.81
N GLY A 189 14.00 -1.09 1.74
CA GLY A 189 14.26 -0.41 3.01
C GLY A 189 14.27 -1.36 4.21
N ALA A 190 14.25 -0.76 5.41
CA ALA A 190 14.26 -1.47 6.69
C ALA A 190 12.89 -2.01 7.13
N ALA A 191 11.84 -1.86 6.31
CA ALA A 191 10.52 -2.41 6.64
C ALA A 191 10.59 -3.93 6.77
N HIS A 192 9.91 -4.48 7.81
CA HIS A 192 9.90 -5.92 8.12
C HIS A 192 11.30 -6.51 8.41
N ALA A 193 12.27 -5.69 8.84
CA ALA A 193 13.63 -6.17 9.16
C ALA A 193 13.63 -7.27 10.24
N GLY A 194 12.64 -7.26 11.13
CA GLY A 194 12.45 -8.30 12.15
C GLY A 194 12.03 -9.66 11.58
N GLU A 195 11.28 -9.66 10.45
CA GLU A 195 10.81 -10.88 9.79
C GLU A 195 11.84 -11.41 8.78
N PHE A 196 12.48 -10.53 8.02
CA PHE A 196 13.47 -10.89 7.00
C PHE A 196 14.88 -11.08 7.55
N GLY A 197 15.24 -10.43 8.67
CA GLY A 197 16.57 -10.51 9.26
C GLY A 197 17.66 -9.65 8.57
N SER A 198 17.56 -9.38 7.24
CA SER A 198 18.51 -8.50 6.55
C SER A 198 17.91 -7.79 5.32
N LYS A 199 18.55 -6.70 4.87
CA LYS A 199 18.17 -6.00 3.63
C LYS A 199 18.33 -6.87 2.38
N GLU A 200 19.33 -7.76 2.37
CA GLU A 200 19.60 -8.68 1.26
C GLU A 200 18.47 -9.71 1.12
N LEU A 201 17.95 -10.23 2.24
CA LEU A 201 16.79 -11.13 2.22
C LEU A 201 15.53 -10.39 1.80
N THR A 202 15.34 -9.14 2.23
CA THR A 202 14.26 -8.28 1.73
C THR A 202 14.37 -8.04 0.23
N ALA A 203 15.57 -7.75 -0.28
CA ALA A 203 15.83 -7.60 -1.72
C ALA A 203 15.53 -8.89 -2.48
N ARG A 204 15.97 -10.04 -1.95
CA ARG A 204 15.69 -11.36 -2.54
C ARG A 204 14.19 -11.65 -2.64
N ALA A 205 13.42 -11.40 -1.57
CA ALA A 205 11.98 -11.60 -1.60
C ALA A 205 11.30 -10.68 -2.62
N LYS A 206 11.73 -9.41 -2.72
CA LYS A 206 11.15 -8.47 -3.71
C LYS A 206 11.55 -8.79 -5.14
N SER A 207 12.75 -9.36 -5.37
CA SER A 207 13.19 -9.79 -6.69
C SER A 207 12.34 -10.93 -7.27
N GLU A 208 11.58 -11.66 -6.43
CA GLU A 208 10.64 -12.68 -6.89
C GLU A 208 9.61 -12.12 -7.87
N LEU A 209 9.17 -10.87 -7.67
CA LEU A 209 8.25 -10.20 -8.60
C LEU A 209 8.84 -10.13 -10.02
N VAL A 210 10.06 -9.63 -10.14
CA VAL A 210 10.67 -9.41 -11.46
C VAL A 210 11.23 -10.70 -12.08
N ALA A 211 11.54 -11.69 -11.25
CA ALA A 211 11.92 -13.03 -11.72
C ALA A 211 10.72 -13.81 -12.29
N ALA A 212 9.50 -13.52 -11.81
CA ALA A 212 8.27 -14.17 -12.29
C ALA A 212 7.70 -13.55 -13.58
N LEU A 213 8.27 -12.44 -14.08
CA LEU A 213 7.76 -11.77 -15.27
C LEU A 213 8.01 -12.61 -16.53
N PRO A 214 7.14 -12.49 -17.54
CA PRO A 214 7.40 -13.05 -18.86
C PRO A 214 8.70 -12.50 -19.47
N ALA A 215 9.28 -13.23 -20.41
CA ALA A 215 10.44 -12.73 -21.16
C ALA A 215 10.08 -11.44 -21.93
N ALA A 216 11.09 -10.63 -22.23
CA ALA A 216 10.93 -9.40 -23.01
C ALA A 216 10.22 -9.64 -24.36
N ALA A 217 10.51 -10.78 -25.00
CA ALA A 217 9.88 -11.20 -26.26
C ALA A 217 8.37 -11.47 -26.10
N ASP A 218 7.93 -11.84 -24.89
CA ASP A 218 6.54 -12.11 -24.55
C ASP A 218 5.86 -10.89 -23.90
N GLY A 219 6.51 -9.72 -23.96
CA GLY A 219 6.00 -8.45 -23.50
C GLY A 219 6.15 -8.17 -22.00
N GLY A 220 6.98 -8.93 -21.29
CA GLY A 220 7.32 -8.68 -19.89
C GLY A 220 8.09 -7.39 -19.69
N VAL A 221 7.74 -6.60 -18.66
CA VAL A 221 8.40 -5.33 -18.32
C VAL A 221 8.69 -5.25 -16.83
N ALA A 222 9.96 -5.03 -16.46
CA ALA A 222 10.42 -4.76 -15.11
C ALA A 222 10.67 -3.25 -14.94
N VAL A 223 9.89 -2.58 -14.09
CA VAL A 223 10.01 -1.16 -13.77
C VAL A 223 10.78 -1.02 -12.46
N LEU A 224 12.04 -0.59 -12.54
CA LEU A 224 13.00 -0.62 -11.43
C LEU A 224 13.45 0.78 -11.02
N ASN A 225 13.50 1.04 -9.73
CA ASN A 225 14.06 2.27 -9.18
C ASN A 225 15.59 2.27 -9.32
N ALA A 226 16.12 3.16 -10.15
CA ALA A 226 17.57 3.32 -10.39
C ALA A 226 18.31 3.98 -9.21
N ASP A 227 17.59 4.73 -8.35
CA ASP A 227 18.16 5.40 -7.19
C ASP A 227 18.42 4.44 -6.01
N ASP A 228 17.86 3.23 -6.06
CA ASP A 228 18.08 2.17 -5.06
C ASP A 228 18.99 1.07 -5.66
N PRO A 229 20.25 0.95 -5.20
CA PRO A 229 21.20 -0.02 -5.75
C PRO A 229 20.75 -1.48 -5.66
N LEU A 230 19.98 -1.85 -4.61
CA LEU A 230 19.45 -3.20 -4.45
C LEU A 230 18.32 -3.48 -5.45
N VAL A 231 17.51 -2.47 -5.77
CA VAL A 231 16.49 -2.57 -6.82
C VAL A 231 17.12 -2.57 -8.21
N ALA A 232 18.06 -1.68 -8.47
CA ALA A 232 18.77 -1.63 -9.77
C ALA A 232 19.47 -2.95 -10.10
N ALA A 233 20.05 -3.63 -9.09
CA ALA A 233 20.69 -4.94 -9.26
C ALA A 233 19.70 -6.05 -9.69
N MET A 234 18.39 -5.87 -9.48
CA MET A 234 17.38 -6.85 -9.91
C MET A 234 17.24 -6.97 -11.44
N ALA A 235 17.80 -6.02 -12.19
CA ALA A 235 17.92 -6.12 -13.64
C ALA A 235 18.66 -7.37 -14.09
N GLY A 236 19.55 -7.93 -13.24
CA GLY A 236 20.31 -9.15 -13.53
C GLY A 236 19.54 -10.46 -13.34
N VAL A 237 18.33 -10.43 -12.75
CA VAL A 237 17.55 -11.65 -12.45
C VAL A 237 16.21 -11.71 -13.18
N THR A 238 15.84 -10.66 -13.91
CA THR A 238 14.59 -10.65 -14.69
C THR A 238 14.80 -11.06 -16.14
N PRO A 239 13.91 -11.87 -16.72
CA PRO A 239 13.90 -12.14 -18.17
C PRO A 239 13.19 -11.03 -18.97
N ALA A 240 12.51 -10.12 -18.28
CA ALA A 240 11.71 -9.04 -18.86
C ALA A 240 12.58 -7.87 -19.34
N ARG A 241 12.03 -7.01 -20.17
CA ARG A 241 12.66 -5.74 -20.54
C ARG A 241 12.66 -4.80 -19.32
N VAL A 242 13.81 -4.22 -19.05
CA VAL A 242 13.97 -3.29 -17.93
C VAL A 242 13.66 -1.86 -18.36
N VAL A 243 12.85 -1.18 -17.56
CA VAL A 243 12.59 0.26 -17.60
C VAL A 243 12.98 0.81 -16.24
N THR A 244 13.85 1.81 -16.22
CA THR A 244 14.31 2.43 -14.97
C THR A 244 13.57 3.73 -14.69
N PHE A 245 13.31 4.01 -13.42
CA PHE A 245 12.82 5.32 -12.98
C PHE A 245 13.65 5.83 -11.80
N GLY A 246 13.68 7.14 -11.58
CA GLY A 246 14.42 7.75 -10.48
C GLY A 246 14.66 9.24 -10.66
N LEU A 247 15.44 9.82 -9.75
CA LEU A 247 15.91 11.21 -9.79
C LEU A 247 17.29 11.32 -10.46
N GLY A 248 18.05 10.23 -10.45
CA GLY A 248 19.37 10.17 -11.03
C GLY A 248 19.36 10.29 -12.57
N PRO A 249 20.48 10.74 -13.17
CA PRO A 249 20.60 10.95 -14.61
C PRO A 249 20.49 9.64 -15.43
N ASP A 250 20.79 8.50 -14.81
CA ASP A 250 20.77 7.18 -15.46
C ASP A 250 19.37 6.56 -15.50
N ALA A 251 18.37 7.19 -14.90
CA ALA A 251 16.99 6.73 -14.96
C ALA A 251 16.35 7.06 -16.31
N GLY A 252 15.74 6.05 -16.94
CA GLY A 252 15.03 6.20 -18.22
C GLY A 252 13.78 7.08 -18.11
N VAL A 253 13.06 6.99 -16.99
CA VAL A 253 11.95 7.89 -16.63
C VAL A 253 12.37 8.66 -15.38
N ARG A 254 12.58 9.97 -15.50
CA ARG A 254 13.18 10.75 -14.41
C ARG A 254 12.49 12.09 -14.18
N ALA A 255 12.68 12.63 -12.97
CA ALA A 255 12.25 13.97 -12.60
C ALA A 255 13.45 14.91 -12.54
N GLU A 256 13.31 16.04 -13.21
CA GLU A 256 14.26 17.17 -13.14
C GLU A 256 13.56 18.36 -12.47
N GLU A 257 14.35 19.30 -11.97
CA GLU A 257 13.86 20.54 -11.36
C GLU A 257 12.80 20.33 -10.26
N VAL A 258 12.99 19.33 -9.41
CA VAL A 258 12.05 19.04 -8.33
C VAL A 258 11.98 20.21 -7.34
N ARG A 259 10.78 20.72 -7.11
CA ARG A 259 10.49 21.82 -6.17
C ARG A 259 9.30 21.45 -5.30
N LEU A 260 9.29 21.93 -4.06
CA LEU A 260 8.14 21.81 -3.17
C LEU A 260 7.51 23.20 -2.99
N ASP A 261 6.19 23.25 -3.03
CA ASP A 261 5.45 24.45 -2.66
C ASP A 261 5.37 24.60 -1.11
N PRO A 262 4.82 25.69 -0.58
CA PRO A 262 4.66 25.87 0.87
C PRO A 262 3.82 24.81 1.57
N LEU A 263 3.02 24.05 0.86
CA LEU A 263 2.25 22.92 1.40
C LEU A 263 2.99 21.59 1.25
N GLY A 264 4.25 21.60 0.78
CA GLY A 264 5.06 20.40 0.57
C GLY A 264 4.64 19.59 -0.66
N ARG A 265 3.87 20.17 -1.60
CA ARG A 265 3.44 19.48 -2.82
C ARG A 265 4.52 19.61 -3.89
N PRO A 266 4.98 18.48 -4.49
CA PRO A 266 6.06 18.53 -5.46
C PRO A 266 5.59 18.96 -6.85
N SER A 267 6.44 19.72 -7.53
CA SER A 267 6.41 19.94 -8.96
C SER A 267 7.77 19.58 -9.57
N PHE A 268 7.79 19.07 -10.79
CA PHE A 268 8.99 18.64 -11.48
C PHE A 268 8.78 18.57 -12.99
N VAL A 269 9.86 18.44 -13.75
CA VAL A 269 9.82 18.13 -15.18
C VAL A 269 10.02 16.63 -15.36
N LEU A 270 9.00 15.95 -15.91
CA LEU A 270 9.06 14.54 -16.28
C LEU A 270 9.81 14.39 -17.60
N ARG A 271 10.85 13.56 -17.62
CA ARG A 271 11.56 13.13 -18.82
C ARG A 271 11.48 11.60 -18.97
N ALA A 272 11.27 11.14 -20.20
CA ALA A 272 11.19 9.72 -20.52
C ALA A 272 11.79 9.47 -21.91
N GLY A 273 13.04 9.01 -21.99
CA GLY A 273 13.76 8.80 -23.24
C GLY A 273 13.75 10.04 -24.13
N ASP A 274 13.38 9.85 -25.41
CA ASP A 274 13.30 10.92 -26.43
C ASP A 274 11.92 11.60 -26.48
N LEU A 275 11.00 11.29 -25.55
CA LEU A 275 9.69 11.95 -25.50
C LEU A 275 9.83 13.41 -25.03
N GLU A 276 8.91 14.28 -25.49
CA GLU A 276 8.87 15.68 -25.07
C GLU A 276 8.73 15.80 -23.55
N PRO A 277 9.61 16.56 -22.88
CA PRO A 277 9.52 16.79 -21.45
C PRO A 277 8.23 17.52 -21.08
N VAL A 278 7.64 17.21 -19.93
CA VAL A 278 6.40 17.82 -19.47
C VAL A 278 6.48 18.20 -18.00
N GLY A 279 5.95 19.38 -17.65
CA GLY A 279 5.79 19.80 -16.25
C GLY A 279 4.70 18.99 -15.56
N VAL A 280 5.01 18.48 -14.38
CA VAL A 280 4.10 17.75 -13.49
C VAL A 280 3.98 18.50 -12.17
N THR A 281 2.77 18.64 -11.65
CA THR A 281 2.51 19.13 -10.29
C THR A 281 1.62 18.12 -9.60
N LEU A 282 2.04 17.63 -8.42
CA LEU A 282 1.24 16.68 -7.64
C LEU A 282 0.43 17.41 -6.58
N PRO A 283 -0.83 17.02 -6.34
CA PRO A 283 -1.61 17.51 -5.21
C PRO A 283 -1.22 16.83 -3.87
N LEU A 284 -0.33 15.85 -3.91
CA LEU A 284 0.12 15.05 -2.77
C LEU A 284 1.23 15.75 -1.99
N HIS A 285 1.31 15.54 -0.68
CA HIS A 285 2.27 16.20 0.20
C HIS A 285 3.50 15.33 0.49
N GLY A 286 4.69 15.85 0.22
CA GLY A 286 5.98 15.19 0.48
C GLY A 286 6.75 14.82 -0.79
N ALA A 287 8.06 15.09 -0.76
CA ALA A 287 8.98 14.85 -1.89
C ALA A 287 9.04 13.38 -2.32
N HIS A 288 8.78 12.43 -1.39
CA HIS A 288 8.79 11.00 -1.70
C HIS A 288 7.73 10.59 -2.74
N HIS A 289 6.68 11.39 -2.93
CA HIS A 289 5.69 11.14 -3.97
C HIS A 289 6.22 11.34 -5.39
N VAL A 290 7.37 12.03 -5.58
CA VAL A 290 8.00 12.14 -6.89
C VAL A 290 8.41 10.75 -7.40
N GLY A 291 9.11 9.95 -6.58
CA GLY A 291 9.49 8.58 -6.95
C GLY A 291 8.28 7.69 -7.23
N ASN A 292 7.22 7.79 -6.40
CA ASN A 292 5.97 7.04 -6.63
C ASN A 292 5.30 7.44 -7.96
N ALA A 293 5.29 8.75 -8.28
CA ALA A 293 4.74 9.27 -9.53
C ALA A 293 5.56 8.85 -10.74
N LEU A 294 6.90 8.80 -10.64
CA LEU A 294 7.76 8.30 -11.71
C LEU A 294 7.53 6.83 -11.99
N ALA A 295 7.34 6.00 -10.95
CA ALA A 295 6.99 4.59 -11.10
C ALA A 295 5.64 4.43 -11.84
N ALA A 296 4.61 5.21 -11.45
CA ALA A 296 3.31 5.19 -12.10
C ALA A 296 3.40 5.71 -13.55
N ALA A 297 4.18 6.78 -13.79
CA ALA A 297 4.42 7.32 -15.13
C ALA A 297 5.10 6.29 -16.04
N ALA A 298 6.12 5.57 -15.55
CA ALA A 298 6.81 4.54 -16.31
C ALA A 298 5.83 3.45 -16.79
N VAL A 299 4.95 2.96 -15.90
CA VAL A 299 3.92 1.97 -16.28
C VAL A 299 2.93 2.54 -17.29
N ALA A 300 2.43 3.78 -17.09
CA ALA A 300 1.45 4.38 -17.99
C ALA A 300 2.03 4.61 -19.40
N LEU A 301 3.28 5.09 -19.51
CA LEU A 301 3.99 5.25 -20.79
C LEU A 301 4.16 3.90 -21.51
N GLU A 302 4.48 2.83 -20.78
CA GLU A 302 4.57 1.46 -21.32
C GLU A 302 3.22 0.94 -21.84
N LEU A 303 2.12 1.44 -21.29
CA LEU A 303 0.76 1.10 -21.73
C LEU A 303 0.18 2.09 -22.76
N GLY A 304 1.05 2.96 -23.31
CA GLY A 304 0.70 3.85 -24.42
C GLY A 304 0.16 5.22 -24.04
N ALA A 305 0.27 5.63 -22.77
CA ALA A 305 -0.02 7.00 -22.36
C ALA A 305 0.97 7.98 -23.01
N THR A 306 0.52 9.20 -23.26
CA THR A 306 1.43 10.31 -23.62
C THR A 306 1.98 10.99 -22.36
N PRO A 307 3.17 11.62 -22.41
CA PRO A 307 3.67 12.39 -21.26
C PRO A 307 2.68 13.45 -20.76
N ALA A 308 2.01 14.15 -21.67
CA ALA A 308 0.99 15.14 -21.33
C ALA A 308 -0.24 14.51 -20.64
N GLY A 309 -0.68 13.33 -21.10
CA GLY A 309 -1.76 12.56 -20.46
C GLY A 309 -1.39 12.14 -19.05
N VAL A 310 -0.16 11.63 -18.86
CA VAL A 310 0.37 11.29 -17.53
C VAL A 310 0.41 12.51 -16.62
N ALA A 311 0.96 13.64 -17.08
CA ALA A 311 1.03 14.88 -16.30
C ALA A 311 -0.36 15.37 -15.87
N GLY A 312 -1.33 15.38 -16.81
CA GLY A 312 -2.72 15.78 -16.53
C GLY A 312 -3.38 14.87 -15.47
N ALA A 313 -3.20 13.55 -15.59
CA ALA A 313 -3.75 12.59 -14.63
C ALA A 313 -3.11 12.72 -13.24
N LEU A 314 -1.81 12.88 -13.18
CA LEU A 314 -1.08 13.07 -11.92
C LEU A 314 -1.46 14.38 -11.23
N ALA A 315 -1.71 15.46 -11.99
CA ALA A 315 -2.10 16.76 -11.44
C ALA A 315 -3.47 16.75 -10.75
N THR A 316 -4.31 15.78 -11.04
CA THR A 316 -5.65 15.61 -10.47
C THR A 316 -5.77 14.36 -9.58
N ALA A 317 -4.65 13.68 -9.32
CA ALA A 317 -4.64 12.44 -8.53
C ALA A 317 -5.07 12.72 -7.08
N ILE A 318 -6.13 12.04 -6.64
CA ILE A 318 -6.63 12.11 -5.26
C ILE A 318 -6.24 10.81 -4.55
N PRO A 319 -5.67 10.88 -3.32
CA PRO A 319 -5.44 9.68 -2.52
C PRO A 319 -6.75 8.91 -2.30
N ARG A 320 -6.75 7.61 -2.64
CA ARG A 320 -7.90 6.72 -2.40
C ARG A 320 -7.78 6.00 -1.07
N SER A 321 -6.54 5.86 -0.61
CA SER A 321 -6.19 5.13 0.60
C SER A 321 -6.07 6.11 1.77
N ARG A 322 -6.87 5.88 2.81
CA ARG A 322 -6.92 6.74 4.01
C ARG A 322 -5.61 6.70 4.81
N TRP A 323 -5.40 7.77 5.58
CA TRP A 323 -4.30 7.90 6.55
C TRP A 323 -2.90 7.80 5.91
N ARG A 324 -2.76 8.34 4.70
CA ARG A 324 -1.52 8.42 3.92
C ARG A 324 -1.22 9.87 3.58
N MET A 325 -0.54 10.58 4.51
CA MET A 325 -0.25 12.01 4.38
C MET A 325 -1.53 12.83 4.08
N GLU A 326 -2.66 12.47 4.69
CA GLU A 326 -3.89 13.26 4.62
C GLU A 326 -3.71 14.56 5.37
N VAL A 327 -3.80 15.69 4.67
CA VAL A 327 -3.62 17.03 5.23
C VAL A 327 -4.96 17.71 5.34
N VAL A 328 -5.35 18.07 6.55
CA VAL A 328 -6.60 18.78 6.85
C VAL A 328 -6.30 20.00 7.70
N GLU A 329 -6.76 21.16 7.25
CA GLU A 329 -6.70 22.40 8.03
C GLU A 329 -7.99 22.55 8.83
N ARG A 330 -7.83 22.73 10.14
CA ARG A 330 -8.95 22.97 11.08
C ARG A 330 -9.40 24.42 10.99
N PRO A 331 -10.67 24.72 11.37
CA PRO A 331 -11.17 26.11 11.40
C PRO A 331 -10.38 27.05 12.31
N ASP A 332 -9.67 26.52 13.32
CA ASP A 332 -8.81 27.30 14.22
C ASP A 332 -7.39 27.54 13.66
N GLY A 333 -7.10 27.09 12.43
CA GLY A 333 -5.82 27.26 11.75
C GLY A 333 -4.76 26.20 12.09
N VAL A 334 -5.09 25.17 12.89
CA VAL A 334 -4.22 24.02 13.10
C VAL A 334 -4.29 23.11 11.86
N THR A 335 -3.14 22.70 11.32
CA THR A 335 -3.06 21.73 10.22
C THR A 335 -2.70 20.36 10.78
N VAL A 336 -3.52 19.35 10.52
CA VAL A 336 -3.30 17.96 10.91
C VAL A 336 -2.88 17.16 9.67
N VAL A 337 -1.74 16.46 9.76
CA VAL A 337 -1.23 15.52 8.76
C VAL A 337 -1.43 14.11 9.32
N ASN A 338 -2.42 13.40 8.83
CA ASN A 338 -2.70 12.03 9.22
C ASN A 338 -1.94 11.06 8.31
N ASP A 339 -0.87 10.44 8.83
CA ASP A 339 -0.08 9.40 8.17
C ASP A 339 -0.01 8.13 9.05
N ALA A 340 -1.11 7.82 9.75
CA ALA A 340 -1.18 6.79 10.78
C ALA A 340 -1.59 5.39 10.26
N TYR A 341 -1.55 5.15 8.94
CA TYR A 341 -1.86 3.82 8.41
C TYR A 341 -0.80 2.78 8.78
N ASN A 342 0.48 3.11 8.62
CA ASN A 342 1.61 2.27 8.99
C ASN A 342 2.88 3.11 9.21
N ALA A 343 3.85 2.56 9.95
CA ALA A 343 5.14 3.19 10.18
C ALA A 343 6.28 2.18 10.06
N ASN A 344 7.34 2.59 9.38
CA ASN A 344 8.65 1.98 9.39
C ASN A 344 9.71 3.10 9.31
N PRO A 345 11.00 2.84 9.57
CA PRO A 345 12.02 3.88 9.62
C PRO A 345 12.05 4.77 8.39
N ASP A 346 11.96 4.21 7.18
CA ASP A 346 12.03 4.98 5.92
C ASP A 346 10.80 5.88 5.75
N SER A 347 9.62 5.37 6.07
CA SER A 347 8.38 6.15 5.99
C SER A 347 8.29 7.23 7.06
N VAL A 348 8.85 7.01 8.26
CA VAL A 348 8.94 8.04 9.31
C VAL A 348 9.92 9.14 8.90
N ARG A 349 11.09 8.79 8.32
CA ARG A 349 12.03 9.78 7.74
C ARG A 349 11.36 10.65 6.69
N ALA A 350 10.63 10.05 5.77
CA ALA A 350 9.91 10.77 4.72
C ALA A 350 8.82 11.70 5.29
N ALA A 351 8.06 11.24 6.29
CA ALA A 351 7.02 12.03 6.93
C ALA A 351 7.59 13.20 7.75
N LEU A 352 8.69 12.99 8.48
CA LEU A 352 9.39 14.07 9.19
C LEU A 352 9.96 15.12 8.22
N ALA A 353 10.54 14.69 7.11
CA ALA A 353 11.02 15.59 6.07
C ALA A 353 9.86 16.41 5.46
N ALA A 354 8.71 15.79 5.21
CA ALA A 354 7.51 16.47 4.73
C ALA A 354 6.98 17.48 5.77
N LEU A 355 6.89 17.10 7.05
CA LEU A 355 6.49 17.98 8.15
C LEU A 355 7.34 19.24 8.18
N VAL A 356 8.68 19.11 8.11
CA VAL A 356 9.62 20.21 8.14
C VAL A 356 9.50 21.09 6.89
N ALA A 357 9.34 20.49 5.71
CA ALA A 357 9.15 21.24 4.46
C ALA A 357 7.85 22.06 4.48
N MET A 358 6.80 21.56 5.11
CA MET A 358 5.50 22.23 5.25
C MET A 358 5.49 23.27 6.38
N ALA A 359 6.49 23.29 7.26
CA ALA A 359 6.48 24.12 8.47
C ALA A 359 6.39 25.63 8.16
N ASN A 360 7.18 26.13 7.20
CA ASN A 360 7.21 27.56 6.84
C ASN A 360 7.26 28.50 8.06
N GLY A 361 8.09 28.15 9.06
CA GLY A 361 8.22 28.92 10.31
C GLY A 361 7.13 28.64 11.35
N ARG A 362 6.17 27.78 11.09
CA ARG A 362 5.14 27.34 12.06
C ARG A 362 5.75 26.42 13.12
N ARG A 363 5.15 26.39 14.29
CA ARG A 363 5.45 25.39 15.32
C ARG A 363 4.99 24.03 14.84
N THR A 364 5.87 23.02 14.90
CA THR A 364 5.62 21.66 14.44
C THR A 364 5.50 20.70 15.60
N TRP A 365 4.56 19.77 15.49
CA TRP A 365 4.39 18.63 16.36
C TRP A 365 4.58 17.34 15.53
N ALA A 366 5.48 16.46 15.98
CA ALA A 366 5.54 15.08 15.50
C ALA A 366 4.95 14.17 16.58
N VAL A 367 3.83 13.54 16.30
CA VAL A 367 3.19 12.55 17.16
C VAL A 367 3.54 11.18 16.63
N LEU A 368 4.43 10.48 17.32
CA LEU A 368 4.98 9.20 16.86
C LEU A 368 4.60 8.07 17.81
N GLY A 369 4.03 7.01 17.25
CA GLY A 369 3.81 5.74 17.92
C GLY A 369 4.83 4.68 17.49
N GLU A 370 4.57 3.44 17.90
CA GLU A 370 5.43 2.31 17.61
C GLU A 370 5.57 2.03 16.11
N MET A 371 6.78 1.70 15.70
CA MET A 371 7.08 1.04 14.43
C MET A 371 7.16 -0.46 14.70
N ALA A 372 6.12 -1.20 14.35
CA ALA A 372 6.05 -2.65 14.53
C ALA A 372 6.97 -3.40 13.54
N GLU A 373 7.15 -4.69 13.76
CA GLU A 373 7.82 -5.65 12.86
C GLU A 373 9.33 -5.37 12.63
N LEU A 374 9.97 -4.60 13.52
CA LEU A 374 11.41 -4.30 13.45
C LEU A 374 12.29 -5.34 14.18
N GLY A 375 11.68 -6.25 14.96
CA GLY A 375 12.41 -7.27 15.71
C GLY A 375 13.49 -6.68 16.61
N ALA A 376 14.68 -7.27 16.60
CA ALA A 376 15.82 -6.83 17.45
C ALA A 376 16.32 -5.41 17.11
N ALA A 377 16.04 -4.87 15.92
CA ALA A 377 16.43 -3.52 15.53
C ALA A 377 15.49 -2.43 16.12
N SER A 378 14.34 -2.83 16.67
CA SER A 378 13.31 -1.91 17.14
C SER A 378 13.83 -0.80 18.08
N PRO A 379 14.60 -1.08 19.14
CA PRO A 379 15.09 -0.02 20.03
C PRO A 379 15.96 1.02 19.31
N ALA A 380 16.92 0.57 18.51
CA ALA A 380 17.86 1.43 17.81
C ALA A 380 17.17 2.30 16.75
N GLU A 381 16.22 1.73 15.99
CA GLU A 381 15.46 2.47 14.97
C GLU A 381 14.53 3.51 15.59
N HIS A 382 13.87 3.20 16.71
CA HIS A 382 13.07 4.17 17.44
C HIS A 382 13.92 5.33 17.97
N GLU A 383 15.08 5.04 18.59
CA GLU A 383 16.01 6.08 19.04
C GLU A 383 16.48 6.96 17.89
N GLU A 384 16.84 6.38 16.73
CA GLU A 384 17.28 7.15 15.58
C GLU A 384 16.16 8.07 15.04
N MET A 385 14.90 7.65 15.07
CA MET A 385 13.79 8.52 14.68
C MET A 385 13.61 9.70 15.64
N GLY A 386 13.84 9.51 16.92
CA GLY A 386 13.84 10.58 17.90
C GLY A 386 14.97 11.59 17.68
N ARG A 387 16.19 11.10 17.45
CA ARG A 387 17.34 11.94 17.09
C ARG A 387 17.07 12.72 15.79
N LEU A 388 16.52 12.04 14.78
CA LEU A 388 16.19 12.66 13.51
C LEU A 388 15.15 13.78 13.65
N ALA A 389 14.08 13.55 14.41
CA ALA A 389 13.04 14.55 14.64
C ALA A 389 13.67 15.85 15.23
N ARG A 390 14.57 15.70 16.20
CA ARG A 390 15.29 16.86 16.80
C ARG A 390 16.23 17.54 15.82
N ARG A 391 17.11 16.79 15.15
CA ARG A 391 18.05 17.34 14.16
C ARG A 391 17.33 18.06 13.00
N SER A 392 16.15 17.57 12.63
CA SER A 392 15.31 18.18 11.59
C SER A 392 14.59 19.46 12.05
N GLY A 393 14.66 19.84 13.34
CA GLY A 393 14.05 21.07 13.86
C GLY A 393 12.56 20.91 14.22
N VAL A 394 12.07 19.69 14.46
CA VAL A 394 10.72 19.48 15.00
C VAL A 394 10.62 20.16 16.37
N THR A 395 9.61 21.04 16.53
CA THR A 395 9.49 21.87 17.73
C THR A 395 9.06 21.03 18.95
N ARG A 396 8.08 20.16 18.79
CA ARG A 396 7.51 19.33 19.84
C ARG A 396 7.39 17.89 19.35
N LEU A 397 7.87 16.95 20.14
CA LEU A 397 7.76 15.51 19.87
C LEU A 397 6.85 14.89 20.93
N LEU A 398 5.75 14.29 20.50
CA LEU A 398 4.84 13.54 21.36
C LEU A 398 4.98 12.06 21.03
N VAL A 399 5.40 11.27 22.01
CA VAL A 399 5.59 9.82 21.88
C VAL A 399 4.43 9.11 22.55
N VAL A 400 3.74 8.25 21.81
CA VAL A 400 2.53 7.58 22.29
C VAL A 400 2.77 6.08 22.46
N GLY A 401 2.59 5.61 23.67
CA GLY A 401 2.70 4.19 24.03
C GLY A 401 4.10 3.71 24.35
N ALA A 402 4.18 2.64 25.12
CA ALA A 402 5.45 2.09 25.62
C ALA A 402 6.38 1.57 24.51
N GLY A 403 5.80 1.01 23.41
CA GLY A 403 6.59 0.48 22.29
C GLY A 403 7.38 1.56 21.53
N ALA A 404 6.96 2.83 21.64
CA ALA A 404 7.64 3.95 21.01
C ALA A 404 8.65 4.68 21.91
N HIS A 405 8.86 4.25 23.15
CA HIS A 405 9.67 4.97 24.15
C HIS A 405 11.11 5.28 23.67
N GLY A 406 11.69 4.43 22.82
CA GLY A 406 12.99 4.69 22.19
C GLY A 406 13.05 6.02 21.43
N VAL A 407 11.95 6.49 20.82
CA VAL A 407 11.87 7.78 20.13
C VAL A 407 12.14 8.93 21.12
N HIS A 408 11.55 8.87 22.31
CA HIS A 408 11.79 9.85 23.37
C HIS A 408 13.27 9.83 23.82
N SER A 409 13.80 8.63 24.10
CA SER A 409 15.20 8.48 24.51
C SER A 409 16.17 9.07 23.48
N GLY A 410 15.93 8.80 22.18
CA GLY A 410 16.71 9.38 21.07
C GLY A 410 16.62 10.90 20.99
N ALA A 411 15.45 11.48 21.23
CA ALA A 411 15.26 12.92 21.23
C ALA A 411 16.00 13.59 22.40
N LEU A 412 15.94 13.01 23.60
CA LEU A 412 16.69 13.50 24.78
C LEU A 412 18.20 13.44 24.52
N ALA A 413 18.70 12.35 23.94
CA ALA A 413 20.12 12.21 23.58
C ALA A 413 20.58 13.27 22.57
N GLU A 414 19.67 13.85 21.78
CA GLU A 414 19.92 14.94 20.83
C GLU A 414 19.54 16.32 21.41
N GLY A 415 19.43 16.42 22.74
CA GLY A 415 19.24 17.69 23.45
C GLY A 415 17.78 18.18 23.55
N ALA A 416 16.79 17.32 23.37
CA ALA A 416 15.43 17.69 23.73
C ALA A 416 15.30 17.79 25.27
N VAL A 417 14.46 18.74 25.72
CA VAL A 417 14.12 18.85 27.14
C VAL A 417 12.92 17.98 27.43
N ASP A 418 13.02 17.11 28.45
CA ASP A 418 11.91 16.27 28.89
C ASP A 418 10.70 17.09 29.33
N GLY A 419 9.51 16.66 28.96
CA GLY A 419 8.25 17.36 29.22
C GLY A 419 8.02 18.61 28.38
N GLU A 420 9.04 19.08 27.63
CA GLU A 420 8.96 20.31 26.82
C GLU A 420 9.25 20.03 25.34
N GLY A 421 10.46 19.61 25.00
CA GLY A 421 10.87 19.28 23.62
C GLY A 421 10.45 17.88 23.20
N SER A 422 10.33 16.95 24.15
CA SER A 422 9.80 15.60 23.96
C SER A 422 8.96 15.17 25.16
N ILE A 423 7.78 14.62 24.88
CA ILE A 423 6.79 14.20 25.89
C ILE A 423 6.39 12.77 25.59
N VAL A 424 6.21 11.96 26.65
CA VAL A 424 5.68 10.60 26.53
C VAL A 424 4.31 10.55 27.16
N VAL A 425 3.35 9.92 26.48
CA VAL A 425 2.01 9.65 27.00
C VAL A 425 1.68 8.17 26.84
N ALA A 426 0.78 7.67 27.66
CA ALA A 426 0.49 6.25 27.72
C ALA A 426 -0.27 5.74 26.49
N ASP A 427 -1.21 6.53 25.98
CA ASP A 427 -2.19 6.08 24.97
C ASP A 427 -2.79 7.25 24.17
N VAL A 428 -3.68 6.90 23.25
CA VAL A 428 -4.41 7.84 22.37
C VAL A 428 -5.26 8.86 23.17
N PRO A 429 -6.05 8.47 24.19
CA PRO A 429 -6.79 9.43 25.01
C PRO A 429 -5.90 10.48 25.66
N ALA A 430 -4.79 10.08 26.31
CA ALA A 430 -3.85 11.01 26.94
C ALA A 430 -3.18 11.93 25.92
N ALA A 431 -2.85 11.41 24.71
CA ALA A 431 -2.32 12.22 23.63
C ALA A 431 -3.34 13.27 23.14
N LEU A 432 -4.60 12.88 23.00
CA LEU A 432 -5.67 13.80 22.58
C LEU A 432 -5.91 14.92 23.59
N GLU A 433 -5.95 14.57 24.88
CA GLU A 433 -6.10 15.54 25.97
C GLU A 433 -4.96 16.58 25.95
N LEU A 434 -3.71 16.13 25.88
CA LEU A 434 -2.54 16.99 25.83
C LEU A 434 -2.55 17.91 24.60
N LEU A 435 -2.80 17.34 23.40
CA LEU A 435 -2.82 18.14 22.18
C LEU A 435 -3.98 19.15 22.17
N THR A 436 -5.15 18.77 22.70
CA THR A 436 -6.28 19.69 22.81
C THR A 436 -5.94 20.88 23.72
N ALA A 437 -5.17 20.66 24.78
CA ALA A 437 -4.77 21.73 25.71
C ALA A 437 -3.62 22.61 25.18
N GLU A 438 -2.70 22.06 24.38
CA GLU A 438 -1.47 22.75 24.02
C GLU A 438 -1.39 23.25 22.56
N LEU A 439 -2.22 22.74 21.64
CA LEU A 439 -2.24 23.20 20.26
C LEU A 439 -2.68 24.66 20.16
N ARG A 440 -2.09 25.39 19.22
CA ARG A 440 -2.35 26.81 18.97
C ARG A 440 -2.64 27.03 17.48
N PRO A 441 -3.41 28.06 17.14
CA PRO A 441 -3.60 28.46 15.75
C PRO A 441 -2.26 28.57 15.00
N GLY A 442 -2.20 27.95 13.84
CA GLY A 442 -1.00 27.89 13.00
C GLY A 442 -0.07 26.70 13.26
N ASP A 443 -0.31 25.88 14.27
CA ASP A 443 0.47 24.67 14.49
C ASP A 443 0.29 23.65 13.34
N LEU A 444 1.35 22.89 13.08
CA LEU A 444 1.36 21.79 12.13
C LEU A 444 1.64 20.47 12.87
N VAL A 445 0.71 19.52 12.80
CA VAL A 445 0.75 18.26 13.55
C VAL A 445 0.84 17.07 12.59
N LEU A 446 1.91 16.30 12.65
CA LEU A 446 2.04 15.00 12.00
C LEU A 446 1.66 13.90 12.99
N VAL A 447 0.80 12.96 12.59
CA VAL A 447 0.43 11.77 13.37
C VAL A 447 0.85 10.54 12.59
N LYS A 448 1.76 9.70 13.17
CA LYS A 448 2.29 8.52 12.48
C LYS A 448 2.62 7.37 13.44
N ALA A 449 2.11 6.17 13.13
CA ALA A 449 2.42 4.91 13.82
C ALA A 449 2.13 3.71 12.92
N SER A 450 2.57 2.52 13.36
CA SER A 450 2.05 1.27 12.80
C SER A 450 0.56 1.11 13.09
N ARG A 451 -0.13 0.35 12.24
CA ARG A 451 -1.59 0.16 12.31
C ARG A 451 -2.08 -0.31 13.69
N SER A 452 -1.28 -1.16 14.35
CA SER A 452 -1.57 -1.66 15.71
C SER A 452 -1.63 -0.56 16.77
N GLY A 453 -0.97 0.58 16.57
CA GLY A 453 -0.96 1.72 17.49
C GLY A 453 -2.26 2.53 17.51
N GLY A 454 -3.08 2.42 16.47
CA GLY A 454 -4.40 3.05 16.40
C GLY A 454 -4.40 4.58 16.43
N LEU A 455 -3.28 5.22 16.03
CA LEU A 455 -3.13 6.68 16.05
C LEU A 455 -4.00 7.41 15.01
N GLU A 456 -4.59 6.71 14.05
CA GLU A 456 -5.62 7.29 13.18
C GLU A 456 -6.78 7.87 13.98
N ARG A 457 -7.14 7.23 15.11
CA ARG A 457 -8.19 7.72 16.02
C ARG A 457 -7.79 9.04 16.70
N LEU A 458 -6.48 9.23 16.97
CA LEU A 458 -5.99 10.51 17.47
C LEU A 458 -6.16 11.61 16.43
N ALA A 459 -5.74 11.36 15.19
CA ALA A 459 -5.88 12.33 14.11
C ALA A 459 -7.35 12.66 13.84
N GLU A 460 -8.25 11.66 13.82
CA GLU A 460 -9.69 11.84 13.69
C GLU A 460 -10.26 12.63 14.86
N GLY A 461 -9.87 12.34 16.10
CA GLY A 461 -10.30 13.09 17.30
C GLY A 461 -9.82 14.55 17.33
N LEU A 462 -8.68 14.86 16.69
CA LEU A 462 -8.23 16.25 16.53
C LEU A 462 -9.05 17.01 15.48
N LEU A 463 -9.69 16.33 14.56
CA LEU A 463 -10.48 16.93 13.48
C LEU A 463 -11.97 17.12 13.87
N GLY A 464 -12.46 16.47 14.92
CA GLY A 464 -13.82 16.60 15.48
C GLY A 464 -14.71 15.47 15.04
#